data_b38e5ee6f12e0336deff4dcfdc9347ef
#
_entry.id   b38e5ee6f12e0336deff4dcfdc9347ef
#
_cell.length_a   1.000
_cell.length_b   1.000
_cell.length_c   1.000
_cell.angle_alpha   90.00
_cell.angle_beta   90.00
_cell.angle_gamma   90.00
#
_symmetry.space_group_name_H-M   'P 1'
#
loop_
_entity.id
_entity.type
_entity.pdbx_description
1 polymer ?
#
loop_
_entity_poly.entity_id
_entity_poly.type
_entity_poly.pdbx_seq_one_letter_code
_entity_poly.pdbx_strand_id
1 'polypeptide(L)'
;MRIITLIAIIGVGIVYSNTVAYAENSKTPNHIVVFPVWAEEILLELVDTDCIVWVGHPYLEEAETYWPTMKDTKEICGSIWQETDDSEILKLSPDLIICPDELSGDYDAIFPNLSKAEIPVVFMKQPETVLEIIESIFTLGNVTHQEQKATELCNQFQLEVEKLEALRRKIPENKRLTAVLNYEFQEDFQLVADMTGIINLLQEYDSYMEVSDDLIDELTPDIVVELNVCLDSDGIYLPEQGNAESPYPVISINLHPSQYIIQDCYSIMQKVYPFLFQE
;
A
#
# COMPACT_ATOMS: atom_id res chain seq x y z
N MET A 1 15.82 6.20 -22.88
CA MET A 1 16.87 5.17 -22.90
C MET A 1 18.02 5.48 -21.92
N ARG A 2 17.75 6.01 -20.73
CA ARG A 2 18.78 6.32 -19.70
C ARG A 2 18.41 5.90 -18.26
N ILE A 3 17.22 5.39 -18.01
CA ILE A 3 16.78 4.94 -16.67
C ILE A 3 17.09 3.47 -16.45
N ILE A 4 17.11 2.65 -17.49
CA ILE A 4 17.35 1.20 -17.40
C ILE A 4 18.77 0.86 -16.89
N THR A 5 19.75 1.74 -17.05
CA THR A 5 21.14 1.49 -16.63
C THR A 5 21.40 1.84 -15.16
N LEU A 6 20.50 2.55 -14.48
CA LEU A 6 20.71 3.00 -13.11
C LEU A 6 20.24 1.96 -12.08
N ILE A 7 19.23 1.14 -12.41
CA ILE A 7 18.64 0.20 -11.47
C ILE A 7 19.52 -1.04 -11.23
N ALA A 8 20.36 -1.41 -12.21
CA ALA A 8 21.35 -2.50 -12.02
C ALA A 8 22.45 -2.17 -10.99
N ILE A 9 22.56 -0.90 -10.56
CA ILE A 9 23.58 -0.45 -9.61
C ILE A 9 22.98 -0.15 -8.22
N ILE A 10 21.68 0.13 -8.12
CA ILE A 10 21.01 0.45 -6.85
C ILE A 10 20.64 -0.81 -6.06
N GLY A 11 20.56 -1.97 -6.70
CA GLY A 11 20.27 -3.27 -6.05
C GLY A 11 21.30 -3.75 -5.01
N VAL A 12 22.28 -2.94 -4.62
CA VAL A 12 23.36 -3.36 -3.70
C VAL A 12 23.54 -2.43 -2.49
N GLY A 13 22.75 -1.37 -2.32
CA GLY A 13 23.19 -0.29 -1.43
C GLY A 13 22.35 0.11 -0.23
N ILE A 14 21.09 -0.21 -0.11
CA ILE A 14 20.26 0.22 1.04
C ILE A 14 19.31 -0.90 1.44
N VAL A 15 19.86 -1.95 1.99
CA VAL A 15 19.09 -2.87 2.84
C VAL A 15 19.58 -2.57 4.26
N TYR A 16 18.68 -2.26 5.16
CA TYR A 16 18.98 -2.13 6.59
C TYR A 16 19.84 -3.31 7.02
N SER A 17 20.91 -3.07 7.78
CA SER A 17 21.97 -4.05 8.06
C SER A 17 21.47 -5.38 8.63
N ASN A 18 20.31 -5.41 9.27
CA ASN A 18 19.67 -6.61 9.80
C ASN A 18 18.96 -7.47 8.74
N THR A 19 18.42 -6.87 7.66
CA THR A 19 17.71 -7.58 6.59
C THR A 19 18.68 -8.35 5.69
N VAL A 20 19.84 -7.77 5.40
CA VAL A 20 20.90 -8.44 4.60
C VAL A 20 21.47 -9.64 5.36
N ALA A 21 21.72 -9.49 6.67
CA ALA A 21 22.22 -10.59 7.51
C ALA A 21 21.22 -11.76 7.62
N TYR A 22 19.91 -11.47 7.51
CA TYR A 22 18.87 -12.48 7.50
C TYR A 22 18.89 -13.30 6.21
N ALA A 23 18.93 -12.65 5.05
CA ALA A 23 18.85 -13.31 3.73
C ALA A 23 20.01 -14.28 3.46
N GLU A 24 21.22 -13.98 3.94
CA GLU A 24 22.41 -14.79 3.65
C GLU A 24 22.42 -16.18 4.31
N ASN A 25 21.68 -16.38 5.41
CA ASN A 25 21.78 -17.60 6.22
C ASN A 25 20.44 -18.28 6.56
N SER A 26 19.30 -17.75 6.11
CA SER A 26 17.98 -18.28 6.43
C SER A 26 17.51 -19.32 5.40
N LYS A 27 16.62 -20.20 5.83
CA LYS A 27 15.83 -21.04 4.91
C LYS A 27 14.71 -20.18 4.31
N THR A 28 14.23 -20.57 3.15
CA THR A 28 13.01 -20.00 2.55
C THR A 28 11.87 -20.09 3.58
N PRO A 29 11.27 -18.95 3.96
CA PRO A 29 10.17 -18.95 4.93
C PRO A 29 8.96 -19.68 4.35
N ASN A 30 8.25 -20.41 5.22
CA ASN A 30 7.02 -21.12 4.87
C ASN A 30 5.83 -20.76 5.77
N HIS A 31 6.08 -20.02 6.86
CA HIS A 31 5.08 -19.56 7.80
C HIS A 31 5.26 -18.06 8.06
N ILE A 32 4.77 -17.27 7.12
CA ILE A 32 4.94 -15.81 7.14
C ILE A 32 3.76 -15.18 7.84
N VAL A 33 4.05 -14.34 8.82
CA VAL A 33 3.11 -13.40 9.43
C VAL A 33 3.35 -12.03 8.81
N VAL A 34 2.30 -11.40 8.30
CA VAL A 34 2.39 -10.08 7.68
C VAL A 34 1.34 -9.14 8.27
N PHE A 35 1.79 -8.05 8.86
CA PHE A 35 0.91 -7.04 9.43
C PHE A 35 0.44 -5.99 8.41
N PRO A 36 1.31 -5.41 7.56
CA PRO A 36 0.87 -4.41 6.61
C PRO A 36 0.18 -5.05 5.39
N VAL A 37 -1.04 -4.60 5.08
CA VAL A 37 -1.83 -5.09 3.92
C VAL A 37 -1.08 -4.92 2.60
N TRP A 38 -0.44 -3.76 2.38
CA TRP A 38 0.33 -3.52 1.17
C TRP A 38 1.51 -4.50 0.99
N ALA A 39 2.11 -4.97 2.08
CA ALA A 39 3.17 -5.97 2.02
C ALA A 39 2.61 -7.36 1.73
N GLU A 40 1.41 -7.70 2.24
CA GLU A 40 0.69 -8.91 1.87
C GLU A 40 0.42 -8.96 0.37
N GLU A 41 -0.10 -7.87 -0.20
CA GLU A 41 -0.38 -7.77 -1.64
C GLU A 41 0.87 -8.05 -2.50
N ILE A 42 2.03 -7.57 -2.09
CA ILE A 42 3.30 -7.88 -2.76
C ILE A 42 3.68 -9.34 -2.55
N LEU A 43 3.53 -9.87 -1.34
CA LEU A 43 3.88 -11.26 -1.01
C LEU A 43 3.03 -12.26 -1.80
N LEU A 44 1.75 -11.98 -2.06
CA LEU A 44 0.86 -12.83 -2.85
C LEU A 44 1.38 -13.07 -4.29
N GLU A 45 2.15 -12.14 -4.84
CA GLU A 45 2.81 -12.31 -6.14
C GLU A 45 4.16 -13.05 -6.03
N LEU A 46 4.78 -13.06 -4.84
CA LEU A 46 6.12 -13.62 -4.65
C LEU A 46 6.10 -15.06 -4.14
N VAL A 47 5.24 -15.38 -3.18
CA VAL A 47 5.20 -16.68 -2.50
C VAL A 47 3.89 -17.43 -2.79
N ASP A 48 3.85 -18.70 -2.43
CA ASP A 48 2.60 -19.44 -2.44
C ASP A 48 1.72 -18.96 -1.26
N THR A 49 0.42 -18.77 -1.49
CA THR A 49 -0.54 -18.28 -0.47
C THR A 49 -0.51 -19.10 0.81
N ASP A 50 -0.26 -20.39 0.71
CA ASP A 50 -0.14 -21.29 1.86
C ASP A 50 1.04 -20.95 2.80
N CYS A 51 2.01 -20.15 2.33
CA CYS A 51 3.12 -19.65 3.16
C CYS A 51 2.72 -18.48 4.04
N ILE A 52 1.62 -17.77 3.72
CA ILE A 52 1.11 -16.66 4.53
C ILE A 52 0.13 -17.25 5.54
N VAL A 53 0.55 -17.30 6.81
CA VAL A 53 -0.22 -17.98 7.86
C VAL A 53 -1.02 -17.02 8.73
N TRP A 54 -0.74 -15.72 8.66
CA TRP A 54 -1.49 -14.69 9.37
C TRP A 54 -1.31 -13.32 8.71
N VAL A 55 -2.40 -12.55 8.69
CA VAL A 55 -2.44 -11.19 8.12
C VAL A 55 -2.99 -10.19 9.12
N GLY A 56 -2.47 -8.96 9.10
CA GLY A 56 -2.84 -7.88 10.01
C GLY A 56 -4.15 -7.17 9.62
N HIS A 57 -5.18 -7.92 9.24
CA HIS A 57 -6.42 -7.35 8.72
C HIS A 57 -7.55 -7.44 9.74
N PRO A 58 -8.32 -6.36 10.00
CA PRO A 58 -9.33 -6.37 11.04
C PRO A 58 -10.61 -7.14 10.67
N TYR A 59 -10.96 -7.27 9.37
CA TYR A 59 -12.27 -7.82 8.96
C TYR A 59 -12.20 -8.50 7.59
N LEU A 60 -12.11 -9.84 7.57
CA LEU A 60 -11.99 -10.61 6.32
C LEU A 60 -13.22 -10.55 5.42
N GLU A 61 -14.45 -10.63 5.97
CA GLU A 61 -15.67 -10.67 5.15
C GLU A 61 -15.88 -9.41 4.33
N GLU A 62 -15.50 -8.26 4.86
CA GLU A 62 -15.60 -6.98 4.17
C GLU A 62 -14.37 -6.72 3.30
N ALA A 63 -13.17 -7.14 3.73
CA ALA A 63 -11.94 -7.05 2.99
C ALA A 63 -11.98 -7.80 1.65
N GLU A 64 -12.62 -8.97 1.56
CA GLU A 64 -12.80 -9.71 0.31
C GLU A 64 -13.47 -8.89 -0.81
N THR A 65 -14.25 -7.88 -0.45
CA THR A 65 -14.93 -7.02 -1.42
C THR A 65 -13.98 -5.96 -1.98
N TYR A 66 -13.07 -5.46 -1.17
CA TYR A 66 -12.16 -4.37 -1.51
C TYR A 66 -10.79 -4.87 -1.97
N TRP A 67 -10.34 -5.99 -1.42
CA TRP A 67 -9.09 -6.67 -1.79
C TRP A 67 -9.37 -8.09 -2.28
N PRO A 68 -9.80 -8.26 -3.55
CA PRO A 68 -10.14 -9.58 -4.10
C PRO A 68 -8.99 -10.60 -4.03
N THR A 69 -7.76 -10.13 -3.90
CA THR A 69 -6.55 -10.98 -3.75
C THR A 69 -6.51 -11.72 -2.43
N MET A 70 -7.23 -11.26 -1.42
CA MET A 70 -7.30 -11.89 -0.08
C MET A 70 -8.19 -13.12 -0.01
N LYS A 71 -8.99 -13.42 -1.04
CA LYS A 71 -9.95 -14.55 -1.03
C LYS A 71 -9.33 -15.90 -0.75
N ASP A 72 -8.04 -16.04 -1.04
CA ASP A 72 -7.32 -17.29 -0.90
C ASP A 72 -6.46 -17.34 0.38
N THR A 73 -6.37 -16.26 1.16
CA THR A 73 -5.68 -16.26 2.45
C THR A 73 -6.55 -16.90 3.52
N LYS A 74 -5.94 -17.77 4.33
CA LYS A 74 -6.66 -18.52 5.38
C LYS A 74 -7.16 -17.59 6.48
N GLU A 75 -8.28 -17.97 7.10
CA GLU A 75 -9.07 -17.31 8.14
C GLU A 75 -8.33 -16.85 9.41
N ILE A 76 -7.07 -16.44 9.33
CA ILE A 76 -6.30 -16.06 10.51
C ILE A 76 -5.89 -14.62 10.36
N CYS A 77 -6.74 -13.73 10.80
CA CYS A 77 -6.43 -12.32 10.82
C CYS A 77 -6.78 -11.68 12.15
N GLY A 78 -6.12 -10.59 12.45
CA GLY A 78 -6.38 -9.74 13.59
C GLY A 78 -5.81 -8.35 13.33
N SER A 79 -6.36 -7.35 13.96
CA SER A 79 -5.86 -5.98 13.86
C SER A 79 -4.66 -5.80 14.79
N ILE A 80 -3.59 -5.18 14.29
CA ILE A 80 -2.47 -4.72 15.14
C ILE A 80 -2.89 -3.63 16.13
N TRP A 81 -4.01 -2.98 15.85
CA TRP A 81 -4.57 -1.89 16.68
C TRP A 81 -5.59 -2.38 17.72
N GLN A 82 -6.00 -3.65 17.64
CA GLN A 82 -6.83 -4.31 18.68
C GLN A 82 -5.94 -5.16 19.56
N GLU A 83 -6.43 -5.56 20.74
CA GLU A 83 -5.74 -6.49 21.64
C GLU A 83 -5.55 -7.86 20.96
N THR A 84 -4.58 -7.96 20.07
CA THR A 84 -4.21 -9.22 19.44
C THR A 84 -3.42 -10.04 20.44
N ASP A 85 -3.92 -11.24 20.77
CA ASP A 85 -3.16 -12.20 21.55
C ASP A 85 -2.03 -12.80 20.69
N ASP A 86 -0.84 -12.22 20.79
CA ASP A 86 0.35 -12.66 20.05
C ASP A 86 0.75 -14.11 20.37
N SER A 87 0.21 -14.72 21.43
CA SER A 87 0.36 -16.14 21.73
C SER A 87 -0.40 -17.03 20.73
N GLU A 88 -1.49 -16.55 20.13
CA GLU A 88 -2.22 -17.26 19.08
C GLU A 88 -1.41 -17.23 17.77
N ILE A 89 -0.80 -16.09 17.44
CA ILE A 89 0.11 -15.97 16.29
C ILE A 89 1.29 -16.93 16.45
N LEU A 90 1.86 -17.02 17.67
CA LEU A 90 2.98 -17.91 17.94
C LEU A 90 2.63 -19.41 17.74
N LYS A 91 1.38 -19.83 17.95
CA LYS A 91 0.92 -21.20 17.68
C LYS A 91 0.99 -21.60 16.21
N LEU A 92 0.98 -20.63 15.29
CA LEU A 92 1.16 -20.85 13.86
C LEU A 92 2.61 -21.19 13.49
N SER A 93 3.51 -21.10 14.46
CA SER A 93 4.95 -21.38 14.30
C SER A 93 5.58 -20.52 13.19
N PRO A 94 5.42 -19.19 13.25
CA PRO A 94 5.97 -18.31 12.21
C PRO A 94 7.50 -18.41 12.15
N ASP A 95 8.02 -18.32 10.93
CA ASP A 95 9.47 -18.30 10.65
C ASP A 95 9.94 -16.98 10.03
N LEU A 96 8.99 -16.09 9.71
CA LEU A 96 9.23 -14.71 9.30
C LEU A 96 8.04 -13.84 9.71
N ILE A 97 8.34 -12.63 10.22
CA ILE A 97 7.34 -11.60 10.53
C ILE A 97 7.67 -10.35 9.73
N ILE A 98 6.68 -9.84 8.98
CA ILE A 98 6.74 -8.54 8.33
C ILE A 98 5.90 -7.58 9.17
N CYS A 99 6.51 -6.49 9.63
CA CYS A 99 5.92 -5.56 10.58
C CYS A 99 6.02 -4.11 10.06
N PRO A 100 5.06 -3.23 10.32
CA PRO A 100 5.19 -1.82 10.03
C PRO A 100 6.35 -1.20 10.81
N ASP A 101 7.10 -0.27 10.21
CA ASP A 101 8.26 0.36 10.85
C ASP A 101 7.86 1.22 12.07
N GLU A 102 6.64 1.74 12.08
CA GLU A 102 6.06 2.50 13.19
C GLU A 102 6.03 1.70 14.50
N LEU A 103 5.96 0.38 14.40
CA LEU A 103 5.97 -0.50 15.58
C LEU A 103 7.38 -0.90 16.03
N SER A 104 8.44 -0.51 15.31
CA SER A 104 9.82 -0.95 15.59
C SER A 104 10.30 -0.57 16.99
N GLY A 105 9.86 0.60 17.50
CA GLY A 105 10.20 1.08 18.85
C GLY A 105 9.45 0.40 19.99
N ASP A 106 8.27 -0.11 19.74
CA ASP A 106 7.34 -0.63 20.73
C ASP A 106 7.02 -2.12 20.55
N TYR A 107 7.65 -2.79 19.58
CA TYR A 107 7.37 -4.18 19.20
C TYR A 107 7.40 -5.14 20.41
N ASP A 108 8.42 -5.03 21.26
CA ASP A 108 8.58 -5.88 22.45
C ASP A 108 7.46 -5.69 23.48
N ALA A 109 6.90 -4.49 23.54
CA ALA A 109 5.81 -4.16 24.46
C ALA A 109 4.45 -4.62 23.91
N ILE A 110 4.26 -4.51 22.60
CA ILE A 110 3.01 -4.87 21.92
C ILE A 110 2.92 -6.39 21.71
N PHE A 111 4.03 -7.04 21.34
CA PHE A 111 4.10 -8.47 21.05
C PHE A 111 5.13 -9.21 21.93
N PRO A 112 4.92 -9.27 23.24
CA PRO A 112 5.92 -9.79 24.19
C PRO A 112 6.21 -11.30 24.06
N ASN A 113 5.32 -12.08 23.45
CA ASN A 113 5.54 -13.52 23.23
C ASN A 113 6.29 -13.74 21.91
N LEU A 114 5.95 -13.02 20.84
CA LEU A 114 6.65 -13.07 19.55
C LEU A 114 8.08 -12.56 19.69
N SER A 115 8.28 -11.46 20.40
CA SER A 115 9.62 -10.88 20.65
C SER A 115 10.57 -11.87 21.33
N LYS A 116 10.08 -12.68 22.29
CA LYS A 116 10.89 -13.68 23.01
C LYS A 116 11.18 -14.93 22.20
N ALA A 117 10.45 -15.16 21.11
CA ALA A 117 10.58 -16.38 20.32
C ALA A 117 11.75 -16.34 19.32
N GLU A 118 12.51 -15.23 19.29
CA GLU A 118 13.66 -15.02 18.38
C GLU A 118 13.34 -15.26 16.90
N ILE A 119 12.07 -15.00 16.51
CA ILE A 119 11.64 -15.08 15.12
C ILE A 119 12.16 -13.84 14.37
N PRO A 120 12.71 -14.00 13.17
CA PRO A 120 13.12 -12.86 12.36
C PRO A 120 11.96 -11.89 12.08
N VAL A 121 12.18 -10.61 12.34
CA VAL A 121 11.22 -9.54 12.07
C VAL A 121 11.84 -8.56 11.09
N VAL A 122 11.09 -8.23 10.04
CA VAL A 122 11.45 -7.21 9.05
C VAL A 122 10.51 -6.04 9.21
N PHE A 123 11.03 -4.92 9.68
CA PHE A 123 10.28 -3.68 9.78
C PHE A 123 10.33 -2.93 8.45
N MET A 124 9.17 -2.52 7.95
CA MET A 124 9.06 -1.86 6.65
C MET A 124 8.14 -0.65 6.74
N LYS A 125 8.60 0.47 6.21
CA LYS A 125 7.79 1.67 6.04
C LYS A 125 6.80 1.46 4.89
N GLN A 126 5.58 2.02 5.02
CA GLN A 126 4.63 2.09 3.91
C GLN A 126 5.25 2.89 2.75
N PRO A 127 5.19 2.38 1.52
CA PRO A 127 5.76 3.08 0.37
C PRO A 127 4.88 4.29 -0.02
N GLU A 128 5.50 5.46 -0.15
CA GLU A 128 4.87 6.72 -0.55
C GLU A 128 5.24 7.13 -1.99
N THR A 129 6.16 6.40 -2.61
CA THR A 129 6.65 6.68 -3.95
C THR A 129 6.78 5.41 -4.79
N VAL A 130 6.74 5.56 -6.12
CA VAL A 130 7.02 4.46 -7.06
C VAL A 130 8.36 3.77 -6.77
N LEU A 131 9.37 4.53 -6.36
CA LEU A 131 10.68 3.97 -6.03
C LEU A 131 10.60 3.10 -4.77
N GLU A 132 9.92 3.57 -3.74
CA GLU A 132 9.74 2.82 -2.48
C GLU A 132 8.90 1.56 -2.68
N ILE A 133 7.91 1.58 -3.59
CA ILE A 133 7.20 0.34 -3.98
C ILE A 133 8.18 -0.67 -4.58
N ILE A 134 9.06 -0.24 -5.49
CA ILE A 134 10.08 -1.09 -6.10
C ILE A 134 11.05 -1.63 -5.04
N GLU A 135 11.49 -0.79 -4.11
CA GLU A 135 12.37 -1.19 -3.00
C GLU A 135 11.67 -2.20 -2.07
N SER A 136 10.40 -2.03 -1.80
CA SER A 136 9.59 -2.96 -1.02
C SER A 136 9.47 -4.32 -1.70
N ILE A 137 9.21 -4.36 -3.02
CA ILE A 137 9.17 -5.60 -3.80
C ILE A 137 10.52 -6.34 -3.71
N PHE A 138 11.64 -5.64 -3.88
CA PHE A 138 12.97 -6.25 -3.77
C PHE A 138 13.28 -6.72 -2.35
N THR A 139 12.90 -5.95 -1.34
CA THR A 139 13.12 -6.31 0.08
C THR A 139 12.37 -7.60 0.40
N LEU A 140 11.08 -7.67 0.06
CA LEU A 140 10.26 -8.86 0.28
C LEU A 140 10.76 -10.05 -0.55
N GLY A 141 11.18 -9.83 -1.79
CA GLY A 141 11.81 -10.86 -2.61
C GLY A 141 13.07 -11.44 -1.99
N ASN A 142 13.94 -10.60 -1.43
CA ASN A 142 15.15 -11.03 -0.76
C ASN A 142 14.86 -11.86 0.51
N VAL A 143 13.99 -11.38 1.40
CA VAL A 143 13.72 -12.07 2.68
C VAL A 143 12.92 -13.35 2.50
N THR A 144 12.23 -13.51 1.35
CA THR A 144 11.51 -14.73 0.99
C THR A 144 12.27 -15.64 0.03
N HIS A 145 13.48 -15.27 -0.39
CA HIS A 145 14.29 -15.96 -1.41
C HIS A 145 13.57 -16.08 -2.76
N GLN A 146 12.84 -15.04 -3.15
CA GLN A 146 12.10 -14.92 -4.41
C GLN A 146 12.66 -13.80 -5.31
N GLU A 147 13.98 -13.62 -5.35
CA GLU A 147 14.64 -12.51 -6.04
C GLU A 147 14.31 -12.46 -7.53
N GLN A 148 14.13 -13.64 -8.15
CA GLN A 148 13.77 -13.71 -9.56
C GLN A 148 12.34 -13.21 -9.77
N LYS A 149 11.38 -13.67 -8.98
CA LYS A 149 9.97 -13.22 -9.07
C LYS A 149 9.87 -11.71 -8.76
N ALA A 150 10.60 -11.23 -7.75
CA ALA A 150 10.67 -9.81 -7.43
C ALA A 150 11.20 -8.98 -8.60
N THR A 151 12.23 -9.47 -9.30
CA THR A 151 12.77 -8.81 -10.49
C THR A 151 11.72 -8.77 -11.62
N GLU A 152 11.00 -9.87 -11.85
CA GLU A 152 9.94 -9.95 -12.85
C GLU A 152 8.78 -9.01 -12.53
N LEU A 153 8.33 -8.98 -11.26
CA LEU A 153 7.29 -8.09 -10.77
C LEU A 153 7.69 -6.61 -10.91
N CYS A 154 8.91 -6.25 -10.51
CA CYS A 154 9.43 -4.89 -10.68
C CYS A 154 9.46 -4.45 -12.13
N ASN A 155 9.90 -5.33 -13.06
CA ASN A 155 9.93 -5.02 -14.47
C ASN A 155 8.51 -4.79 -15.04
N GLN A 156 7.54 -5.60 -14.64
CA GLN A 156 6.13 -5.42 -15.03
C GLN A 156 5.58 -4.11 -14.48
N PHE A 157 5.77 -3.84 -13.20
CA PHE A 157 5.34 -2.61 -12.54
C PHE A 157 5.92 -1.37 -13.24
N GLN A 158 7.22 -1.35 -13.53
CA GLN A 158 7.86 -0.24 -14.24
C GLN A 158 7.29 0.01 -15.62
N LEU A 159 6.99 -1.06 -16.38
CA LEU A 159 6.37 -0.92 -17.72
C LEU A 159 4.98 -0.30 -17.63
N GLU A 160 4.20 -0.65 -16.60
CA GLU A 160 2.88 -0.06 -16.39
C GLU A 160 2.99 1.41 -15.93
N VAL A 161 3.94 1.73 -15.06
CA VAL A 161 4.25 3.14 -14.68
C VAL A 161 4.60 3.96 -15.92
N GLU A 162 5.45 3.45 -16.82
CA GLU A 162 5.81 4.15 -18.07
C GLU A 162 4.58 4.41 -18.97
N LYS A 163 3.66 3.44 -19.07
CA LYS A 163 2.41 3.61 -19.83
C LYS A 163 1.51 4.67 -19.21
N LEU A 164 1.36 4.64 -17.89
CA LEU A 164 0.56 5.59 -17.14
C LEU A 164 1.13 7.02 -17.30
N GLU A 165 2.44 7.18 -17.17
CA GLU A 165 3.12 8.45 -17.43
C GLU A 165 2.90 8.95 -18.87
N ALA A 166 2.90 8.04 -19.84
CA ALA A 166 2.63 8.41 -21.23
C ALA A 166 1.20 8.92 -21.43
N LEU A 167 0.23 8.40 -20.71
CA LEU A 167 -1.14 8.93 -20.66
C LEU A 167 -1.18 10.28 -19.94
N ARG A 168 -0.57 10.40 -18.77
CA ARG A 168 -0.50 11.65 -18.00
C ARG A 168 0.07 12.81 -18.83
N ARG A 169 1.12 12.57 -19.59
CA ARG A 169 1.74 13.59 -20.48
C ARG A 169 0.81 14.11 -21.57
N LYS A 170 -0.27 13.40 -21.88
CA LYS A 170 -1.28 13.86 -22.86
C LYS A 170 -2.32 14.79 -22.23
N ILE A 171 -2.33 14.97 -20.91
CA ILE A 171 -3.25 15.88 -20.24
C ILE A 171 -2.72 17.29 -20.39
N PRO A 172 -3.43 18.21 -21.09
CA PRO A 172 -3.06 19.60 -21.15
C PRO A 172 -3.08 20.22 -19.76
N GLU A 173 -2.13 21.10 -19.47
CA GLU A 173 -1.99 21.71 -18.15
C GLU A 173 -3.30 22.39 -17.67
N ASN A 174 -3.97 23.08 -18.58
CA ASN A 174 -5.26 23.74 -18.30
C ASN A 174 -6.46 22.77 -18.20
N LYS A 175 -6.24 21.47 -18.27
CA LYS A 175 -7.25 20.41 -18.07
C LYS A 175 -6.92 19.51 -16.91
N ARG A 176 -5.86 19.78 -16.17
CA ARG A 176 -5.58 19.07 -14.93
C ARG A 176 -6.61 19.49 -13.92
N LEU A 177 -7.24 18.50 -13.29
CA LEU A 177 -8.25 18.73 -12.25
C LEU A 177 -7.56 18.93 -10.91
N THR A 178 -8.12 19.81 -10.12
CA THR A 178 -7.78 19.97 -8.69
C THR A 178 -8.66 19.04 -7.87
N ALA A 179 -8.10 18.46 -6.82
CA ALA A 179 -8.81 17.54 -5.95
C ALA A 179 -8.48 17.77 -4.47
N VAL A 180 -9.42 17.39 -3.64
CA VAL A 180 -9.25 17.22 -2.20
C VAL A 180 -9.59 15.77 -1.89
N LEU A 181 -8.72 15.07 -1.16
CA LEU A 181 -9.06 13.79 -0.55
C LEU A 181 -9.80 14.08 0.77
N ASN A 182 -11.04 13.64 0.86
CA ASN A 182 -11.85 13.74 2.08
C ASN A 182 -11.51 12.59 3.04
N TYR A 183 -10.26 12.59 3.54
CA TYR A 183 -9.76 11.58 4.47
C TYR A 183 -8.46 12.07 5.16
N GLU A 184 -8.12 11.47 6.30
CA GLU A 184 -7.00 11.89 7.16
C GLU A 184 -5.61 11.61 6.55
N PHE A 185 -5.45 10.54 5.74
CA PHE A 185 -4.15 10.12 5.20
C PHE A 185 -3.89 10.72 3.81
N GLN A 186 -3.48 11.98 3.78
CA GLN A 186 -3.23 12.74 2.55
C GLN A 186 -2.01 12.22 1.75
N GLU A 187 -1.07 11.56 2.42
CA GLU A 187 0.17 11.05 1.81
C GLU A 187 -0.10 10.00 0.75
N ASP A 188 -1.01 9.05 1.02
CA ASP A 188 -1.38 8.01 0.08
C ASP A 188 -1.99 8.58 -1.21
N PHE A 189 -2.80 9.64 -1.07
CA PHE A 189 -3.38 10.31 -2.21
C PHE A 189 -2.35 11.09 -3.02
N GLN A 190 -1.28 11.61 -2.40
CA GLN A 190 -0.25 12.35 -3.11
C GLN A 190 0.42 11.48 -4.18
N LEU A 191 0.72 10.22 -3.88
CA LEU A 191 1.27 9.28 -4.86
C LEU A 191 0.33 9.09 -6.06
N VAL A 192 -0.96 8.90 -5.81
CA VAL A 192 -1.99 8.78 -6.86
C VAL A 192 -2.10 10.06 -7.67
N ALA A 193 -2.12 11.22 -7.02
CA ALA A 193 -2.19 12.52 -7.67
C ALA A 193 -0.98 12.74 -8.60
N ASP A 194 0.22 12.42 -8.15
CA ASP A 194 1.44 12.50 -8.94
C ASP A 194 1.40 11.57 -10.16
N MET A 195 0.89 10.37 -10.01
CA MET A 195 0.80 9.39 -11.10
C MET A 195 -0.30 9.73 -12.11
N THR A 196 -1.42 10.28 -11.68
CA THR A 196 -2.59 10.57 -12.52
C THR A 196 -2.57 11.98 -13.14
N GLY A 197 -1.78 12.89 -12.59
CA GLY A 197 -1.73 14.29 -13.00
C GLY A 197 -2.86 15.14 -12.41
N ILE A 198 -3.57 14.64 -11.41
CA ILE A 198 -4.46 15.42 -10.54
C ILE A 198 -3.59 16.35 -9.67
N ILE A 199 -4.12 17.50 -9.32
CA ILE A 199 -3.47 18.45 -8.42
C ILE A 199 -4.11 18.29 -7.03
N ASN A 200 -3.38 17.70 -6.09
CA ASN A 200 -3.81 17.61 -4.70
C ASN A 200 -3.71 18.98 -4.05
N LEU A 201 -4.84 19.56 -3.62
CA LEU A 201 -4.88 20.86 -2.98
C LEU A 201 -4.40 20.82 -1.53
N LEU A 202 -4.29 19.65 -0.93
CA LEU A 202 -3.86 19.44 0.46
C LEU A 202 -2.41 18.92 0.57
N GLN A 203 -1.64 18.88 -0.50
CA GLN A 203 -0.28 18.33 -0.51
C GLN A 203 0.70 18.97 0.50
N GLU A 204 0.45 20.22 0.92
CA GLU A 204 1.28 20.97 1.89
C GLU A 204 0.65 21.01 3.29
N TYR A 205 -0.50 20.36 3.49
CA TYR A 205 -1.16 20.30 4.77
C TYR A 205 -0.65 19.09 5.59
N ASP A 206 -0.90 19.12 6.90
CA ASP A 206 -0.59 18.00 7.78
C ASP A 206 -1.39 16.76 7.34
N SER A 207 -0.72 15.63 7.18
CA SER A 207 -1.32 14.37 6.72
C SER A 207 -2.44 13.85 7.62
N TYR A 208 -2.44 14.23 8.89
CA TYR A 208 -3.47 13.85 9.87
C TYR A 208 -4.52 14.93 10.12
N MET A 209 -4.66 15.87 9.20
CA MET A 209 -5.63 16.96 9.35
C MET A 209 -7.04 16.46 9.01
N GLU A 210 -8.00 16.78 9.89
CA GLU A 210 -9.42 16.58 9.58
C GLU A 210 -9.85 17.51 8.44
N VAL A 211 -10.41 16.92 7.39
CA VAL A 211 -10.91 17.66 6.23
C VAL A 211 -12.38 18.00 6.44
N SER A 212 -12.66 19.26 6.80
CA SER A 212 -14.03 19.74 7.01
C SER A 212 -14.67 20.24 5.71
N ASP A 213 -16.01 20.26 5.66
CA ASP A 213 -16.77 20.83 4.55
C ASP A 213 -16.40 22.31 4.31
N ASP A 214 -16.18 23.09 5.39
CA ASP A 214 -15.77 24.50 5.28
C ASP A 214 -14.41 24.63 4.57
N LEU A 215 -13.46 23.74 4.82
CA LEU A 215 -12.16 23.72 4.15
C LEU A 215 -12.31 23.34 2.66
N ILE A 216 -13.14 22.36 2.35
CA ILE A 216 -13.43 21.96 0.97
C ILE A 216 -14.03 23.15 0.20
N ASP A 217 -14.98 23.87 0.81
CA ASP A 217 -15.60 25.05 0.24
C ASP A 217 -14.62 26.21 0.03
N GLU A 218 -13.65 26.39 0.95
CA GLU A 218 -12.58 27.37 0.80
C GLU A 218 -11.64 27.04 -0.36
N LEU A 219 -11.27 25.77 -0.50
CA LEU A 219 -10.34 25.29 -1.52
C LEU A 219 -10.96 25.22 -2.91
N THR A 220 -12.27 25.10 -3.02
CA THR A 220 -13.04 25.02 -4.29
C THR A 220 -12.44 24.03 -5.30
N PRO A 221 -12.31 22.73 -4.95
CA PRO A 221 -11.75 21.72 -5.85
C PRO A 221 -12.64 21.45 -7.07
N ASP A 222 -12.05 20.93 -8.14
CA ASP A 222 -12.84 20.42 -9.28
C ASP A 222 -13.56 19.10 -8.91
N ILE A 223 -12.96 18.31 -8.02
CA ILE A 223 -13.50 17.03 -7.53
C ILE A 223 -13.16 16.81 -6.07
N VAL A 224 -14.03 16.11 -5.35
CA VAL A 224 -13.74 15.52 -4.03
C VAL A 224 -13.48 14.03 -4.22
N VAL A 225 -12.44 13.54 -3.60
CA VAL A 225 -12.05 12.14 -3.63
C VAL A 225 -12.39 11.52 -2.29
N GLU A 226 -13.06 10.37 -2.29
CA GLU A 226 -13.37 9.57 -1.11
C GLU A 226 -12.75 8.20 -1.24
N LEU A 227 -12.23 7.65 -0.15
CA LEU A 227 -11.79 6.25 -0.12
C LEU A 227 -12.98 5.31 0.00
N ASN A 228 -12.94 4.20 -0.73
CA ASN A 228 -13.97 3.15 -0.61
C ASN A 228 -13.89 2.41 0.73
N VAL A 229 -12.71 2.44 1.36
CA VAL A 229 -12.46 1.83 2.67
C VAL A 229 -11.69 2.81 3.53
N CYS A 230 -12.25 3.14 4.68
CA CYS A 230 -11.58 3.88 5.73
C CYS A 230 -11.37 2.94 6.92
N LEU A 231 -10.14 2.86 7.42
CA LEU A 231 -9.83 2.18 8.67
C LEU A 231 -9.91 3.24 9.77
N ASP A 232 -10.89 3.13 10.66
CA ASP A 232 -10.89 3.91 11.90
C ASP A 232 -10.38 3.06 13.08
N SER A 233 -10.24 3.68 14.24
CA SER A 233 -9.79 3.02 15.48
C SER A 233 -10.68 1.85 15.92
N ASP A 234 -11.88 1.75 15.37
CA ASP A 234 -12.92 0.79 15.75
C ASP A 234 -13.25 -0.24 14.64
N GLY A 235 -12.64 -0.10 13.44
CA GLY A 235 -12.83 -1.04 12.32
C GLY A 235 -12.95 -0.39 10.94
N ILE A 236 -13.25 -1.19 9.93
CA ILE A 236 -13.49 -0.71 8.56
C ILE A 236 -14.77 0.12 8.57
N TYR A 237 -14.63 1.38 8.25
CA TYR A 237 -15.76 2.25 7.97
C TYR A 237 -16.07 2.19 6.48
N LEU A 238 -17.23 1.65 6.11
CA LEU A 238 -17.74 1.87 4.77
C LEU A 238 -18.16 3.34 4.70
N PRO A 239 -17.64 4.14 3.77
CA PRO A 239 -18.15 5.49 3.60
C PRO A 239 -19.64 5.35 3.35
N GLU A 240 -20.48 5.98 4.17
CA GLU A 240 -21.87 6.21 3.79
C GLU A 240 -21.83 6.82 2.40
N GLN A 241 -22.54 6.21 1.46
CA GLN A 241 -22.58 6.63 0.04
C GLN A 241 -22.59 8.15 -0.02
N GLY A 242 -21.54 8.70 -0.62
CA GLY A 242 -21.12 10.09 -0.59
C GLY A 242 -22.21 11.08 -0.26
N ASN A 243 -21.90 11.99 0.61
CA ASN A 243 -22.86 12.99 1.07
C ASN A 243 -23.59 13.58 -0.15
N ALA A 244 -24.87 13.21 -0.34
CA ALA A 244 -25.67 13.59 -1.51
C ALA A 244 -25.83 15.13 -1.63
N GLU A 245 -25.23 15.88 -0.74
CA GLU A 245 -25.27 17.33 -0.62
C GLU A 245 -23.95 18.04 -1.00
N SER A 246 -22.87 17.28 -1.36
CA SER A 246 -21.64 17.94 -1.79
C SER A 246 -21.88 18.76 -3.08
N PRO A 247 -21.52 20.03 -3.12
CA PRO A 247 -21.61 20.85 -4.34
C PRO A 247 -20.59 20.44 -5.41
N TYR A 248 -19.64 19.59 -5.07
CA TYR A 248 -18.55 19.13 -5.93
C TYR A 248 -18.81 17.71 -6.43
N PRO A 249 -18.37 17.33 -7.65
CA PRO A 249 -18.37 15.95 -8.09
C PRO A 249 -17.53 15.08 -7.14
N VAL A 250 -18.11 14.00 -6.65
CA VAL A 250 -17.44 13.05 -5.77
C VAL A 250 -17.02 11.82 -6.56
N ILE A 251 -15.79 11.36 -6.37
CA ILE A 251 -15.30 10.08 -6.89
C ILE A 251 -14.80 9.21 -5.74
N SER A 252 -15.30 7.99 -5.68
CA SER A 252 -14.76 7.00 -4.74
C SER A 252 -13.67 6.18 -5.40
N ILE A 253 -12.60 5.94 -4.67
CA ILE A 253 -11.41 5.21 -5.12
C ILE A 253 -10.97 4.19 -4.09
N ASN A 254 -10.22 3.18 -4.56
CA ASN A 254 -9.38 2.35 -3.69
C ASN A 254 -7.97 2.92 -3.69
N LEU A 255 -7.23 2.73 -2.62
CA LEU A 255 -5.81 3.03 -2.55
C LEU A 255 -5.05 1.78 -2.12
N HIS A 256 -4.16 1.32 -2.98
CA HIS A 256 -3.30 0.18 -2.73
C HIS A 256 -1.83 0.66 -2.83
N PRO A 257 -1.16 1.00 -1.73
CA PRO A 257 0.24 1.43 -1.76
C PRO A 257 1.19 0.25 -2.05
N SER A 258 0.88 -0.51 -3.09
CA SER A 258 1.60 -1.67 -3.59
C SER A 258 1.68 -1.61 -5.13
N GLN A 259 2.07 -2.74 -5.78
CA GLN A 259 2.05 -2.83 -7.25
C GLN A 259 0.65 -2.62 -7.87
N TYR A 260 -0.42 -2.77 -7.09
CA TYR A 260 -1.81 -2.58 -7.57
C TYR A 260 -2.23 -1.11 -7.71
N ILE A 261 -1.46 -0.15 -7.17
CA ILE A 261 -1.72 1.29 -7.33
C ILE A 261 -1.89 1.71 -8.79
N ILE A 262 -1.29 0.97 -9.71
CA ILE A 262 -1.42 1.24 -11.16
C ILE A 262 -2.87 1.08 -11.63
N GLN A 263 -3.57 0.05 -11.15
CA GLN A 263 -4.97 -0.20 -11.50
C GLN A 263 -5.87 0.88 -10.94
N ASP A 264 -5.59 1.34 -9.72
CA ASP A 264 -6.28 2.46 -9.10
C ASP A 264 -6.09 3.73 -9.94
N CYS A 265 -4.86 4.05 -10.31
CA CYS A 265 -4.56 5.20 -11.16
C CYS A 265 -5.27 5.13 -12.52
N TYR A 266 -5.29 3.97 -13.19
CA TYR A 266 -6.04 3.81 -14.44
C TYR A 266 -7.53 4.01 -14.24
N SER A 267 -8.11 3.43 -13.18
CA SER A 267 -9.53 3.59 -12.83
C SER A 267 -9.89 5.06 -12.60
N ILE A 268 -9.06 5.77 -11.85
CA ILE A 268 -9.22 7.21 -11.60
C ILE A 268 -9.12 7.99 -12.90
N MET A 269 -8.08 7.79 -13.71
CA MET A 269 -7.89 8.50 -14.96
C MET A 269 -9.03 8.26 -15.95
N GLN A 270 -9.61 7.05 -15.98
CA GLN A 270 -10.79 6.77 -16.81
C GLN A 270 -12.02 7.57 -16.36
N LYS A 271 -12.18 7.77 -15.04
CA LYS A 271 -13.29 8.56 -14.47
C LYS A 271 -13.09 10.07 -14.75
N VAL A 272 -11.88 10.59 -14.50
CA VAL A 272 -11.62 12.05 -14.50
C VAL A 272 -11.12 12.59 -15.83
N TYR A 273 -10.47 11.76 -16.66
CA TYR A 273 -9.94 12.13 -17.98
C TYR A 273 -10.41 11.16 -19.07
N PRO A 274 -11.73 10.96 -19.26
CA PRO A 274 -12.25 9.96 -20.19
C PRO A 274 -11.78 10.20 -21.66
N PHE A 275 -11.40 11.42 -22.02
CA PHE A 275 -10.88 11.73 -23.35
C PHE A 275 -9.55 11.06 -23.70
N LEU A 276 -8.79 10.57 -22.70
CA LEU A 276 -7.53 9.85 -22.90
C LEU A 276 -7.76 8.42 -23.42
N PHE A 277 -8.96 7.88 -23.24
CA PHE A 277 -9.35 6.50 -23.53
C PHE A 277 -10.37 6.38 -24.68
N GLN A 278 -10.65 7.50 -25.35
CA GLN A 278 -11.47 7.50 -26.57
C GLN A 278 -10.54 7.24 -27.75
N GLU A 279 -10.80 6.15 -28.51
CA GLU A 279 -10.15 5.83 -29.78
C GLU A 279 -10.57 6.81 -30.90
#